data_6664c77ae5f8a29960ada665aea89e47
#
_entry.id   6664c77ae5f8a29960ada665aea89e47
#
_cell.length_a   1.000
_cell.length_b   1.000
_cell.length_c   1.000
_cell.angle_alpha   90.00
_cell.angle_beta   90.00
_cell.angle_gamma   90.00
#
_symmetry.space_group_name_H-M   'P 1'
#
loop_
_entity.id
_entity.type
_entity.pdbx_description
1 polymer ?
#
loop_
_entity_poly.entity_id
_entity_poly.type
_entity_poly.pdbx_seq_one_letter_code
_entity_poly.pdbx_strand_id
1 'polypeptide(L)'
;DYLKIYLYLVFLSKYKKDVKINDLSKKLSLPVKAISDGLKFLEDKKLILKKTTGFIVIDLQEVALNNLYKPNLTQSKETIENVAKNQSRAKAIEHINNMYFQGIMGPSWYNDIDLWFRKYNFDEQVMIALFDYCYNRSALHKNYVQAVAEAWGANKIQTWNDLDIYDQKQEKLKKIKNTIAKKLGKYNGLTQYEEAYIENWVLDFGYDMNIIEIALKRTTFKQNPTFEYINSIITDWHERSLKTPDEITAFIEQRKKQSKDLKEMKAQVSKANYEQRQYDNLDFLYANNVTDNMDNNK
;
A
#
# COMPACT_ATOMS: atom_id res chain seq x y z
N ASP A 1 2.56 -10.49 -51.55
CA ASP A 1 1.52 -11.35 -50.95
C ASP A 1 1.93 -11.87 -49.57
N TYR A 2 3.20 -12.26 -49.32
CA TYR A 2 3.65 -12.80 -48.02
C TYR A 2 3.48 -11.82 -46.86
N LEU A 3 3.81 -10.53 -47.05
CA LEU A 3 3.61 -9.49 -46.04
C LEU A 3 2.11 -9.31 -45.71
N LYS A 4 1.23 -9.39 -46.72
CA LYS A 4 -0.21 -9.29 -46.54
C LYS A 4 -0.75 -10.43 -45.69
N ILE A 5 -0.26 -11.65 -45.90
CA ILE A 5 -0.59 -12.83 -45.09
C ILE A 5 -0.11 -12.63 -43.65
N TYR A 6 1.15 -12.20 -43.48
CA TYR A 6 1.73 -11.98 -42.16
C TYR A 6 0.96 -10.92 -41.33
N LEU A 7 0.70 -9.73 -41.90
CA LEU A 7 -0.04 -8.66 -41.25
C LEU A 7 -1.44 -9.11 -40.85
N TYR A 8 -2.10 -9.92 -41.69
CA TYR A 8 -3.43 -10.42 -41.34
C TYR A 8 -3.38 -11.45 -40.22
N LEU A 9 -2.36 -12.32 -40.18
CA LEU A 9 -2.14 -13.22 -39.06
C LEU A 9 -1.84 -12.48 -37.75
N VAL A 10 -1.03 -11.40 -37.77
CA VAL A 10 -0.77 -10.51 -36.64
C VAL A 10 -2.07 -9.86 -36.15
N PHE A 11 -2.91 -9.41 -37.09
CA PHE A 11 -4.22 -8.86 -36.74
C PHE A 11 -5.11 -9.90 -36.06
N LEU A 12 -5.19 -11.11 -36.59
CA LEU A 12 -6.00 -12.18 -36.01
C LEU A 12 -5.49 -12.66 -34.65
N SER A 13 -4.17 -12.68 -34.44
CA SER A 13 -3.57 -13.06 -33.17
C SER A 13 -4.00 -12.13 -32.04
N LYS A 14 -4.15 -10.81 -32.32
CA LYS A 14 -4.68 -9.82 -31.34
C LYS A 14 -6.12 -10.12 -30.90
N TYR A 15 -6.91 -10.73 -31.78
CA TYR A 15 -8.32 -11.06 -31.50
C TYR A 15 -8.53 -12.53 -31.12
N LYS A 16 -7.45 -13.31 -30.90
CA LYS A 16 -7.47 -14.74 -30.52
C LYS A 16 -8.35 -15.59 -31.45
N LYS A 17 -8.32 -15.30 -32.74
CA LYS A 17 -9.11 -16.02 -33.73
C LYS A 17 -8.22 -16.99 -34.50
N ASP A 18 -8.51 -18.27 -34.33
CA ASP A 18 -7.94 -19.31 -35.21
C ASP A 18 -8.52 -19.18 -36.59
N VAL A 19 -7.66 -19.40 -37.62
CA VAL A 19 -8.05 -19.26 -39.01
C VAL A 19 -7.57 -20.45 -39.81
N LYS A 20 -8.43 -20.95 -40.71
CA LYS A 20 -8.11 -22.01 -41.66
C LYS A 20 -7.58 -21.41 -42.98
N ILE A 21 -6.76 -22.17 -43.73
CA ILE A 21 -6.16 -21.74 -45.00
C ILE A 21 -7.21 -21.25 -46.00
N ASN A 22 -8.37 -21.91 -46.06
CA ASN A 22 -9.47 -21.56 -46.97
C ASN A 22 -10.10 -20.19 -46.59
N ASP A 23 -10.15 -19.88 -45.32
CA ASP A 23 -10.70 -18.59 -44.83
C ASP A 23 -9.72 -17.46 -45.13
N LEU A 24 -8.41 -17.71 -44.97
CA LEU A 24 -7.36 -16.77 -45.39
C LEU A 24 -7.45 -16.47 -46.89
N SER A 25 -7.61 -17.48 -47.74
CA SER A 25 -7.74 -17.35 -49.18
C SER A 25 -8.92 -16.43 -49.54
N LYS A 26 -10.08 -16.66 -48.97
CA LYS A 26 -11.28 -15.85 -49.20
C LYS A 26 -11.10 -14.41 -48.72
N LYS A 27 -10.56 -14.21 -47.52
CA LYS A 27 -10.42 -12.88 -46.92
C LYS A 27 -9.35 -12.02 -47.59
N LEU A 28 -8.27 -12.62 -47.99
CA LEU A 28 -7.15 -11.93 -48.63
C LEU A 28 -7.28 -11.84 -50.16
N SER A 29 -8.28 -12.54 -50.74
CA SER A 29 -8.48 -12.66 -52.19
C SER A 29 -7.23 -13.20 -52.91
N LEU A 30 -6.58 -14.21 -52.30
CA LEU A 30 -5.39 -14.87 -52.82
C LEU A 30 -5.70 -16.34 -53.08
N PRO A 31 -5.08 -16.95 -54.14
CA PRO A 31 -5.26 -18.38 -54.40
C PRO A 31 -4.68 -19.20 -53.24
N VAL A 32 -5.30 -20.34 -52.92
CA VAL A 32 -4.92 -21.22 -51.81
C VAL A 32 -3.45 -21.63 -51.88
N LYS A 33 -2.93 -21.83 -53.12
CA LYS A 33 -1.51 -22.13 -53.34
C LYS A 33 -0.59 -21.02 -52.87
N ALA A 34 -0.90 -19.75 -53.20
CA ALA A 34 -0.14 -18.58 -52.74
C ALA A 34 -0.18 -18.41 -51.21
N ILE A 35 -1.31 -18.71 -50.56
CA ILE A 35 -1.43 -18.73 -49.11
C ILE A 35 -0.53 -19.86 -48.53
N SER A 36 -0.58 -21.07 -49.09
CA SER A 36 0.26 -22.19 -48.61
C SER A 36 1.75 -21.90 -48.75
N ASP A 37 2.17 -21.34 -49.87
CA ASP A 37 3.58 -20.98 -50.12
C ASP A 37 4.02 -19.84 -49.20
N GLY A 38 3.14 -18.85 -48.95
CA GLY A 38 3.39 -17.76 -48.04
C GLY A 38 3.50 -18.24 -46.56
N LEU A 39 2.65 -19.16 -46.15
CA LEU A 39 2.71 -19.72 -44.78
C LEU A 39 4.00 -20.54 -44.57
N LYS A 40 4.42 -21.36 -45.58
CA LYS A 40 5.71 -22.08 -45.53
C LYS A 40 6.87 -21.10 -45.40
N PHE A 41 6.88 -20.05 -46.22
CA PHE A 41 7.92 -19.01 -46.14
C PHE A 41 8.00 -18.36 -44.79
N LEU A 42 6.86 -18.02 -44.19
CA LEU A 42 6.80 -17.40 -42.88
C LEU A 42 7.24 -18.37 -41.75
N GLU A 43 6.93 -19.66 -41.89
CA GLU A 43 7.37 -20.72 -40.98
C GLU A 43 8.88 -20.94 -41.07
N ASP A 44 9.44 -21.02 -42.31
CA ASP A 44 10.88 -21.14 -42.55
C ASP A 44 11.68 -19.96 -42.01
N LYS A 45 11.08 -18.75 -42.04
CA LYS A 45 11.67 -17.55 -41.44
C LYS A 45 11.42 -17.42 -39.92
N LYS A 46 10.77 -18.41 -39.30
CA LYS A 46 10.44 -18.42 -37.85
C LYS A 46 9.60 -17.22 -37.45
N LEU A 47 8.71 -16.76 -38.30
CA LEU A 47 7.78 -15.67 -38.03
C LEU A 47 6.44 -16.20 -37.52
N ILE A 48 6.10 -17.44 -37.84
CA ILE A 48 4.91 -18.15 -37.39
C ILE A 48 5.25 -19.59 -36.99
N LEU A 49 4.43 -20.17 -36.12
CA LEU A 49 4.42 -21.60 -35.82
C LEU A 49 3.07 -22.20 -36.19
N LYS A 50 3.09 -23.35 -36.83
CA LYS A 50 1.88 -24.10 -37.17
C LYS A 50 1.39 -24.85 -35.94
N LYS A 51 0.10 -24.69 -35.59
CA LYS A 51 -0.63 -25.51 -34.63
C LYS A 51 -1.62 -26.43 -35.31
N THR A 52 -2.17 -27.37 -34.53
CA THR A 52 -3.20 -28.31 -35.02
C THR A 52 -4.46 -27.59 -35.52
N THR A 53 -4.80 -26.43 -34.95
CA THR A 53 -6.03 -25.67 -35.27
C THR A 53 -5.77 -24.30 -35.90
N GLY A 54 -4.52 -23.89 -36.13
CA GLY A 54 -4.20 -22.57 -36.68
C GLY A 54 -2.72 -22.24 -36.70
N PHE A 55 -2.39 -20.94 -36.57
CA PHE A 55 -1.02 -20.43 -36.62
C PHE A 55 -0.78 -19.50 -35.43
N ILE A 56 0.38 -19.60 -34.79
CA ILE A 56 0.88 -18.62 -33.79
C ILE A 56 1.85 -17.71 -34.52
N VAL A 57 1.64 -16.40 -34.36
CA VAL A 57 2.64 -15.39 -34.77
C VAL A 57 3.69 -15.29 -33.67
N ILE A 58 4.96 -15.43 -34.08
CA ILE A 58 6.10 -15.29 -33.16
C ILE A 58 6.34 -13.81 -32.93
N ASP A 59 6.39 -13.39 -31.65
CA ASP A 59 6.76 -12.03 -31.29
C ASP A 59 8.27 -11.82 -31.56
N LEU A 60 8.57 -11.06 -32.60
CA LEU A 60 9.96 -10.78 -33.00
C LEU A 60 10.73 -10.02 -31.90
N GLN A 61 10.03 -9.32 -31.01
CA GLN A 61 10.66 -8.61 -29.91
C GLN A 61 11.04 -9.57 -28.79
N GLU A 62 10.22 -10.57 -28.52
CA GLU A 62 10.56 -11.65 -27.60
C GLU A 62 11.80 -12.40 -28.08
N VAL A 63 11.87 -12.69 -29.39
CA VAL A 63 13.06 -13.31 -30.00
C VAL A 63 14.29 -12.39 -29.91
N ALA A 64 14.11 -11.08 -30.11
CA ALA A 64 15.19 -10.11 -29.98
C ALA A 64 15.66 -9.99 -28.52
N LEU A 65 14.72 -9.96 -27.56
CA LEU A 65 15.04 -9.94 -26.13
C LEU A 65 15.78 -11.21 -25.70
N ASN A 66 15.28 -12.38 -26.10
CA ASN A 66 15.93 -13.65 -25.84
C ASN A 66 17.33 -13.75 -26.48
N ASN A 67 17.57 -13.09 -27.63
CA ASN A 67 18.87 -12.99 -28.23
C ASN A 67 19.80 -12.01 -27.53
N LEU A 68 19.28 -10.91 -27.00
CA LEU A 68 20.05 -9.98 -26.15
C LEU A 68 20.49 -10.63 -24.83
N TYR A 69 19.67 -11.51 -24.29
CA TYR A 69 19.98 -12.28 -23.06
C TYR A 69 20.71 -13.62 -23.36
N LYS A 70 21.03 -13.95 -24.62
CA LYS A 70 21.91 -15.10 -24.89
C LYS A 70 23.33 -14.80 -24.44
N PRO A 71 23.94 -15.69 -23.63
CA PRO A 71 25.29 -15.48 -23.16
C PRO A 71 26.29 -15.51 -24.30
N ASN A 72 27.09 -14.46 -24.39
CA ASN A 72 28.38 -14.59 -25.09
C ASN A 72 29.27 -15.45 -24.21
N LEU A 73 29.46 -16.71 -24.59
CA LEU A 73 30.22 -17.74 -23.88
C LEU A 73 31.73 -17.46 -23.94
N THR A 74 32.20 -16.42 -23.21
CA THR A 74 33.62 -16.19 -22.94
C THR A 74 33.85 -15.71 -21.49
N GLN A 75 34.13 -16.70 -20.64
CA GLN A 75 35.19 -16.76 -19.64
C GLN A 75 35.27 -15.70 -18.53
N SER A 76 34.38 -15.78 -17.54
CA SER A 76 34.75 -15.55 -16.13
C SER A 76 33.62 -16.08 -15.22
N LYS A 77 33.88 -16.34 -13.94
CA LYS A 77 32.82 -16.70 -12.99
C LYS A 77 31.69 -15.66 -12.96
N GLU A 78 32.03 -14.38 -13.02
CA GLU A 78 31.07 -13.26 -13.14
C GLU A 78 30.22 -13.36 -14.40
N THR A 79 30.80 -13.83 -15.52
CA THR A 79 30.07 -14.00 -16.78
C THR A 79 29.07 -15.14 -16.66
N ILE A 80 29.41 -16.26 -15.98
CA ILE A 80 28.52 -17.40 -15.79
C ILE A 80 27.33 -17.03 -14.90
N GLU A 81 27.57 -16.29 -13.80
CA GLU A 81 26.48 -15.81 -12.92
C GLU A 81 25.56 -14.82 -13.63
N ASN A 82 26.11 -13.88 -14.40
CA ASN A 82 25.34 -12.95 -15.20
C ASN A 82 24.52 -13.65 -16.28
N VAL A 83 25.07 -14.68 -16.89
CA VAL A 83 24.42 -15.53 -17.87
C VAL A 83 23.25 -16.30 -17.26
N ALA A 84 23.47 -16.94 -16.09
CA ALA A 84 22.42 -17.66 -15.38
C ALA A 84 21.29 -16.69 -14.96
N LYS A 85 21.63 -15.51 -14.46
CA LYS A 85 20.67 -14.47 -14.07
C LYS A 85 19.86 -13.97 -15.28
N ASN A 86 20.50 -13.77 -16.44
CA ASN A 86 19.81 -13.34 -17.65
C ASN A 86 18.86 -14.41 -18.19
N GLN A 87 19.25 -15.70 -18.13
CA GLN A 87 18.38 -16.80 -18.52
C GLN A 87 17.16 -16.94 -17.58
N SER A 88 17.37 -16.74 -16.27
CA SER A 88 16.31 -16.79 -15.30
C SER A 88 15.30 -15.66 -15.53
N ARG A 89 15.78 -14.44 -15.78
CA ARG A 89 14.94 -13.28 -16.14
C ARG A 89 14.15 -13.51 -17.43
N ALA A 90 14.76 -14.06 -18.45
CA ALA A 90 14.09 -14.39 -19.70
C ALA A 90 12.93 -15.37 -19.49
N LYS A 91 13.13 -16.42 -18.67
CA LYS A 91 12.08 -17.36 -18.28
C LYS A 91 10.95 -16.70 -17.50
N ALA A 92 11.28 -15.80 -16.58
CA ALA A 92 10.28 -15.04 -15.83
C ALA A 92 9.43 -14.16 -16.75
N ILE A 93 10.05 -13.47 -17.70
CA ILE A 93 9.35 -12.65 -18.71
C ILE A 93 8.45 -13.51 -19.59
N GLU A 94 8.93 -14.65 -20.04
CA GLU A 94 8.13 -15.62 -20.81
C GLU A 94 6.94 -16.13 -20.01
N HIS A 95 7.15 -16.47 -18.74
CA HIS A 95 6.08 -16.87 -17.83
C HIS A 95 5.02 -15.77 -17.68
N ILE A 96 5.43 -14.53 -17.43
CA ILE A 96 4.53 -13.37 -17.33
C ILE A 96 3.74 -13.19 -18.62
N ASN A 97 4.41 -13.25 -19.78
CA ASN A 97 3.75 -13.13 -21.07
C ASN A 97 2.68 -14.21 -21.28
N ASN A 98 3.01 -15.46 -20.98
CA ASN A 98 2.09 -16.58 -21.19
C ASN A 98 0.92 -16.56 -20.21
N MET A 99 1.16 -16.26 -18.93
CA MET A 99 0.14 -16.31 -17.88
C MET A 99 -0.83 -15.12 -17.93
N TYR A 100 -0.30 -13.91 -18.09
CA TYR A 100 -1.11 -12.69 -17.92
C TYR A 100 -1.44 -11.99 -19.24
N PHE A 101 -0.66 -12.19 -20.29
CA PHE A 101 -0.87 -11.59 -21.60
C PHE A 101 -1.19 -12.61 -22.72
N GLN A 102 -1.27 -13.90 -22.36
CA GLN A 102 -1.61 -14.99 -23.29
C GLN A 102 -0.66 -15.07 -24.51
N GLY A 103 0.60 -14.79 -24.29
CA GLY A 103 1.62 -14.78 -25.32
C GLY A 103 1.66 -13.52 -26.20
N ILE A 104 0.87 -12.48 -25.90
CA ILE A 104 0.73 -11.27 -26.73
C ILE A 104 1.11 -10.00 -25.98
N MET A 105 2.10 -10.06 -25.09
CA MET A 105 2.59 -8.91 -24.36
C MET A 105 3.17 -7.86 -25.31
N GLY A 106 2.73 -6.62 -25.17
CA GLY A 106 3.20 -5.52 -26.02
C GLY A 106 4.66 -5.13 -25.74
N PRO A 107 5.36 -4.58 -26.74
CA PRO A 107 6.79 -4.23 -26.65
C PRO A 107 7.18 -3.36 -25.49
N SER A 108 6.31 -2.42 -25.14
CA SER A 108 6.58 -1.48 -24.07
C SER A 108 6.64 -2.13 -22.67
N TRP A 109 5.99 -3.30 -22.49
CA TRP A 109 6.06 -4.05 -21.24
C TRP A 109 7.44 -4.68 -21.02
N TYR A 110 8.07 -5.20 -22.08
CA TYR A 110 9.42 -5.78 -22.00
C TYR A 110 10.42 -4.76 -21.50
N ASN A 111 10.34 -3.51 -22.02
CA ASN A 111 11.21 -2.42 -21.60
C ASN A 111 10.99 -2.04 -20.13
N ASP A 112 9.73 -1.98 -19.68
CA ASP A 112 9.42 -1.63 -18.30
C ASP A 112 9.86 -2.72 -17.34
N ILE A 113 9.60 -4.00 -17.65
CA ILE A 113 10.02 -5.13 -16.83
C ILE A 113 11.55 -5.16 -16.69
N ASP A 114 12.27 -4.95 -17.78
CA ASP A 114 13.73 -4.89 -17.74
C ASP A 114 14.24 -3.69 -16.92
N LEU A 115 13.58 -2.53 -17.07
CA LEU A 115 13.85 -1.36 -16.23
C LEU A 115 13.64 -1.65 -14.75
N TRP A 116 12.54 -2.31 -14.37
CA TRP A 116 12.22 -2.64 -12.98
C TRP A 116 13.20 -3.66 -12.39
N PHE A 117 13.61 -4.68 -13.15
CA PHE A 117 14.68 -5.59 -12.75
C PHE A 117 15.98 -4.85 -12.40
N ARG A 118 16.32 -3.82 -13.19
CA ARG A 118 17.55 -3.03 -12.97
C ARG A 118 17.38 -1.99 -11.86
N LYS A 119 16.28 -1.26 -11.85
CA LYS A 119 16.04 -0.14 -10.94
C LYS A 119 15.78 -0.59 -9.52
N TYR A 120 14.99 -1.63 -9.34
CA TYR A 120 14.56 -2.09 -8.01
C TYR A 120 15.29 -3.36 -7.57
N ASN A 121 16.07 -3.97 -8.45
CA ASN A 121 16.79 -5.21 -8.21
C ASN A 121 15.89 -6.36 -7.73
N PHE A 122 14.68 -6.43 -8.29
CA PHE A 122 13.75 -7.55 -8.04
C PHE A 122 14.35 -8.86 -8.48
N ASP A 123 14.10 -9.94 -7.75
CA ASP A 123 14.30 -11.28 -8.27
C ASP A 123 13.16 -11.69 -9.21
N GLU A 124 13.30 -12.81 -9.87
CA GLU A 124 12.34 -13.31 -10.85
C GLU A 124 10.99 -13.64 -10.22
N GLN A 125 10.99 -14.12 -8.97
CA GLN A 125 9.78 -14.50 -8.24
C GLN A 125 8.99 -13.27 -7.82
N VAL A 126 9.67 -12.22 -7.36
CA VAL A 126 9.03 -10.92 -7.03
C VAL A 126 8.43 -10.28 -8.28
N MET A 127 9.14 -10.36 -9.42
CA MET A 127 8.60 -9.83 -10.67
C MET A 127 7.33 -10.57 -11.11
N ILE A 128 7.29 -11.89 -11.02
CA ILE A 128 6.09 -12.68 -11.32
C ILE A 128 4.96 -12.33 -10.34
N ALA A 129 5.27 -12.25 -9.05
CA ALA A 129 4.31 -11.88 -8.01
C ALA A 129 3.71 -10.48 -8.21
N LEU A 130 4.49 -9.52 -8.73
CA LEU A 130 4.01 -8.19 -9.09
C LEU A 130 2.87 -8.24 -10.12
N PHE A 131 3.03 -9.04 -11.15
CA PHE A 131 2.01 -9.23 -12.17
C PHE A 131 0.81 -10.01 -11.64
N ASP A 132 1.03 -11.06 -10.84
CA ASP A 132 -0.03 -11.81 -10.17
C ASP A 132 -0.88 -10.92 -9.26
N TYR A 133 -0.23 -10.10 -8.45
CA TYR A 133 -0.89 -9.12 -7.57
C TYR A 133 -1.79 -8.15 -8.34
N CYS A 134 -1.31 -7.62 -9.47
CA CYS A 134 -2.07 -6.69 -10.29
C CYS A 134 -3.20 -7.40 -11.06
N TYR A 135 -2.94 -8.60 -11.57
CA TYR A 135 -3.92 -9.40 -12.31
C TYR A 135 -5.11 -9.80 -11.44
N ASN A 136 -4.85 -10.30 -10.22
CA ASN A 136 -5.90 -10.70 -9.27
C ASN A 136 -6.79 -9.53 -8.82
N ARG A 137 -6.33 -8.28 -9.01
CA ARG A 137 -7.12 -7.06 -8.76
C ARG A 137 -7.81 -6.51 -10.00
N SER A 138 -7.75 -7.24 -11.11
CA SER A 138 -8.26 -6.77 -12.41
C SER A 138 -7.67 -5.42 -12.84
N ALA A 139 -6.45 -5.12 -12.39
CA ALA A 139 -5.76 -3.84 -12.56
C ALA A 139 -4.46 -3.99 -13.35
N LEU A 140 -4.42 -4.92 -14.33
CA LEU A 140 -3.26 -5.16 -15.18
C LEU A 140 -3.15 -4.08 -16.27
N HIS A 141 -2.95 -2.84 -15.85
CA HIS A 141 -2.64 -1.73 -16.72
C HIS A 141 -1.34 -1.04 -16.27
N LYS A 142 -0.63 -0.48 -17.20
CA LYS A 142 0.76 -0.03 -17.08
C LYS A 142 1.00 0.87 -15.86
N ASN A 143 0.20 1.91 -15.72
CA ASN A 143 0.35 2.88 -14.64
C ASN A 143 0.16 2.27 -13.26
N TYR A 144 -0.76 1.31 -13.12
CA TYR A 144 -0.99 0.64 -11.84
C TYR A 144 0.16 -0.30 -11.48
N VAL A 145 0.61 -1.13 -12.45
CA VAL A 145 1.75 -2.04 -12.23
C VAL A 145 3.00 -1.24 -11.88
N GLN A 146 3.25 -0.12 -12.58
CA GLN A 146 4.35 0.79 -12.27
C GLN A 146 4.25 1.34 -10.85
N ALA A 147 3.09 1.83 -10.42
CA ALA A 147 2.90 2.36 -9.08
C ALA A 147 3.15 1.29 -8.00
N VAL A 148 2.72 0.04 -8.23
CA VAL A 148 3.00 -1.08 -7.31
C VAL A 148 4.50 -1.41 -7.31
N ALA A 149 5.15 -1.46 -8.47
CA ALA A 149 6.59 -1.69 -8.59
C ALA A 149 7.40 -0.61 -7.84
N GLU A 150 7.00 0.65 -7.97
CA GLU A 150 7.61 1.78 -7.24
C GLU A 150 7.42 1.64 -5.72
N ALA A 151 6.23 1.28 -5.27
CA ALA A 151 5.95 1.06 -3.86
C ALA A 151 6.77 -0.10 -3.28
N TRP A 152 6.88 -1.22 -4.02
CA TRP A 152 7.72 -2.35 -3.60
C TRP A 152 9.20 -2.00 -3.61
N GLY A 153 9.66 -1.27 -4.62
CA GLY A 153 11.04 -0.77 -4.69
C GLY A 153 11.39 0.18 -3.55
N ALA A 154 10.49 1.09 -3.18
CA ALA A 154 10.65 1.99 -2.05
C ALA A 154 10.75 1.24 -0.71
N ASN A 155 10.02 0.14 -0.57
CA ASN A 155 10.08 -0.75 0.59
C ASN A 155 11.24 -1.76 0.53
N LYS A 156 12.14 -1.67 -0.47
CA LYS A 156 13.31 -2.54 -0.67
C LYS A 156 12.96 -4.03 -0.75
N ILE A 157 11.82 -4.34 -1.32
CA ILE A 157 11.40 -5.72 -1.57
C ILE A 157 12.19 -6.20 -2.78
N GLN A 158 13.15 -7.10 -2.57
CA GLN A 158 14.01 -7.62 -3.62
C GLN A 158 13.84 -9.12 -3.83
N THR A 159 13.57 -9.84 -2.75
CA THR A 159 13.40 -11.29 -2.73
C THR A 159 11.98 -11.69 -2.35
N TRP A 160 11.63 -12.95 -2.65
CA TRP A 160 10.35 -13.52 -2.22
C TRP A 160 10.13 -13.42 -0.70
N ASN A 161 11.20 -13.63 0.09
CA ASN A 161 11.12 -13.52 1.55
C ASN A 161 10.78 -12.08 2.00
N ASP A 162 11.35 -11.07 1.34
CA ASP A 162 11.03 -9.67 1.63
C ASP A 162 9.56 -9.37 1.33
N LEU A 163 9.05 -9.93 0.21
CA LEU A 163 7.66 -9.79 -0.18
C LEU A 163 6.72 -10.43 0.84
N ASP A 164 7.02 -11.64 1.29
CA ASP A 164 6.22 -12.35 2.30
C ASP A 164 6.17 -11.57 3.62
N ILE A 165 7.31 -11.06 4.09
CA ILE A 165 7.37 -10.20 5.28
C ILE A 165 6.55 -8.92 5.09
N TYR A 166 6.63 -8.30 3.92
CA TYR A 166 5.86 -7.10 3.60
C TYR A 166 4.35 -7.39 3.59
N ASP A 167 3.92 -8.46 2.94
CA ASP A 167 2.51 -8.85 2.86
C ASP A 167 1.93 -9.18 4.25
N GLN A 168 2.68 -9.89 5.09
CA GLN A 168 2.30 -10.15 6.48
C GLN A 168 2.12 -8.87 7.29
N LYS A 169 3.03 -7.88 7.11
CA LYS A 169 2.90 -6.56 7.74
C LYS A 169 1.68 -5.81 7.25
N GLN A 170 1.43 -5.79 5.95
CA GLN A 170 0.26 -5.14 5.36
C GLN A 170 -1.06 -5.79 5.82
N GLU A 171 -1.10 -7.12 5.89
CA GLU A 171 -2.28 -7.84 6.36
C GLU A 171 -2.56 -7.57 7.84
N LYS A 172 -1.51 -7.56 8.68
CA LYS A 172 -1.61 -7.18 10.10
C LYS A 172 -2.13 -5.75 10.25
N LEU A 173 -1.57 -4.82 9.49
CA LEU A 173 -1.99 -3.41 9.49
C LEU A 173 -3.46 -3.26 9.08
N LYS A 174 -3.86 -3.95 8.02
CA LYS A 174 -5.26 -3.95 7.55
C LYS A 174 -6.23 -4.49 8.61
N LYS A 175 -5.86 -5.57 9.31
CA LYS A 175 -6.65 -6.12 10.42
C LYS A 175 -6.80 -5.11 11.56
N ILE A 176 -5.72 -4.42 11.92
CA ILE A 176 -5.73 -3.37 12.96
C ILE A 176 -6.62 -2.20 12.53
N LYS A 177 -6.44 -1.66 11.32
CA LYS A 177 -7.28 -0.57 10.76
C LYS A 177 -8.76 -0.92 10.82
N ASN A 178 -9.13 -2.11 10.35
CA ASN A 178 -10.51 -2.57 10.37
C ASN A 178 -11.07 -2.71 11.80
N THR A 179 -10.26 -3.19 12.73
CA THR A 179 -10.66 -3.33 14.14
C THR A 179 -10.88 -1.97 14.80
N ILE A 180 -9.98 -1.01 14.57
CA ILE A 180 -10.11 0.36 15.05
C ILE A 180 -11.35 1.03 14.46
N ALA A 181 -11.57 0.92 13.15
CA ALA A 181 -12.75 1.46 12.48
C ALA A 181 -14.06 0.95 13.11
N LYS A 182 -14.15 -0.37 13.33
CA LYS A 182 -15.30 -0.99 13.99
C LYS A 182 -15.49 -0.48 15.43
N LYS A 183 -14.42 -0.39 16.23
CA LYS A 183 -14.49 0.08 17.63
C LYS A 183 -14.89 1.54 17.74
N LEU A 184 -14.55 2.36 16.74
CA LEU A 184 -14.92 3.78 16.67
C LEU A 184 -16.25 4.03 15.94
N GLY A 185 -16.96 2.98 15.51
CA GLY A 185 -18.23 3.09 14.79
C GLY A 185 -18.13 3.71 13.39
N LYS A 186 -16.95 3.66 12.78
CA LYS A 186 -16.72 4.22 11.45
C LYS A 186 -17.05 3.20 10.35
N TYR A 187 -18.33 3.05 10.07
CA TYR A 187 -18.82 2.08 9.08
C TYR A 187 -18.48 2.45 7.63
N ASN A 188 -18.24 3.73 7.35
CA ASN A 188 -17.83 4.23 6.01
C ASN A 188 -16.31 4.13 5.78
N GLY A 189 -15.58 3.49 6.70
CA GLY A 189 -14.13 3.39 6.64
C GLY A 189 -13.40 4.57 7.31
N LEU A 190 -12.08 4.50 7.27
CA LEU A 190 -11.19 5.53 7.79
C LEU A 190 -10.81 6.49 6.66
N THR A 191 -10.61 7.75 7.01
CA THR A 191 -10.02 8.73 6.09
C THR A 191 -8.51 8.48 5.94
N GLN A 192 -7.92 8.97 4.88
CA GLN A 192 -6.47 8.84 4.63
C GLN A 192 -5.62 9.39 5.79
N TYR A 193 -6.05 10.47 6.42
CA TYR A 193 -5.36 11.05 7.59
C TYR A 193 -5.44 10.14 8.82
N GLU A 194 -6.58 9.52 9.06
CA GLU A 194 -6.77 8.58 10.16
C GLU A 194 -5.98 7.29 9.96
N GLU A 195 -5.89 6.83 8.71
CA GLU A 195 -5.04 5.69 8.36
C GLU A 195 -3.57 5.99 8.60
N ALA A 196 -3.10 7.19 8.26
CA ALA A 196 -1.72 7.60 8.49
C ALA A 196 -1.34 7.59 9.99
N TYR A 197 -2.26 7.99 10.89
CA TYR A 197 -2.02 7.86 12.32
C TYR A 197 -1.83 6.40 12.75
N ILE A 198 -2.69 5.50 12.26
CA ILE A 198 -2.60 4.07 12.60
C ILE A 198 -1.32 3.45 12.04
N GLU A 199 -0.92 3.82 10.82
CA GLU A 199 0.34 3.39 10.23
C GLU A 199 1.54 3.78 11.08
N ASN A 200 1.60 5.03 11.53
CA ASN A 200 2.64 5.52 12.43
C ASN A 200 2.67 4.71 13.75
N TRP A 201 1.51 4.48 14.38
CA TRP A 201 1.46 3.71 15.65
C TRP A 201 1.97 2.28 15.50
N VAL A 202 1.64 1.63 14.36
CA VAL A 202 1.97 0.22 14.13
C VAL A 202 3.37 0.04 13.54
N LEU A 203 3.75 0.88 12.55
CA LEU A 203 4.98 0.72 11.79
C LEU A 203 6.17 1.43 12.45
N ASP A 204 5.98 2.68 12.90
CA ASP A 204 7.06 3.50 13.44
C ASP A 204 7.22 3.29 14.95
N PHE A 205 6.12 3.27 15.72
CA PHE A 205 6.17 3.05 17.16
C PHE A 205 6.20 1.57 17.55
N GLY A 206 5.82 0.67 16.62
CA GLY A 206 5.82 -0.78 16.84
C GLY A 206 4.71 -1.27 17.80
N TYR A 207 3.67 -0.48 18.01
CA TYR A 207 2.58 -0.82 18.92
C TYR A 207 1.62 -1.82 18.32
N ASP A 208 1.22 -2.79 19.12
CA ASP A 208 0.22 -3.78 18.77
C ASP A 208 -1.21 -3.30 19.09
N MET A 209 -2.20 -4.11 18.69
CA MET A 209 -3.61 -3.79 18.94
C MET A 209 -3.94 -3.69 20.44
N ASN A 210 -3.23 -4.41 21.32
CA ASN A 210 -3.49 -4.38 22.77
C ASN A 210 -3.18 -3.00 23.34
N ILE A 211 -2.05 -2.41 22.95
CA ILE A 211 -1.66 -1.06 23.37
C ILE A 211 -2.62 -0.02 22.81
N ILE A 212 -2.94 -0.11 21.52
CA ILE A 212 -3.87 0.80 20.86
C ILE A 212 -5.27 0.72 21.54
N GLU A 213 -5.70 -0.48 21.93
CA GLU A 213 -6.97 -0.66 22.63
C GLU A 213 -7.01 0.05 23.99
N ILE A 214 -5.89 0.10 24.72
CA ILE A 214 -5.81 0.87 25.98
C ILE A 214 -6.04 2.36 25.70
N ALA A 215 -5.46 2.89 24.61
CA ALA A 215 -5.70 4.28 24.21
C ALA A 215 -7.16 4.52 23.84
N LEU A 216 -7.74 3.62 23.04
CA LEU A 216 -9.16 3.71 22.64
C LEU A 216 -10.10 3.65 23.85
N LYS A 217 -9.86 2.79 24.85
CA LYS A 217 -10.64 2.74 26.09
C LYS A 217 -10.61 4.05 26.88
N ARG A 218 -9.53 4.81 26.80
CA ARG A 218 -9.47 6.13 27.46
C ARG A 218 -10.33 7.20 26.79
N THR A 219 -10.70 6.98 25.55
CA THR A 219 -11.55 7.92 24.80
C THR A 219 -13.04 7.75 25.11
N THR A 220 -13.46 6.62 25.70
CA THR A 220 -14.88 6.34 26.00
C THR A 220 -15.54 7.37 26.96
N PHE A 221 -14.75 8.12 27.70
CA PHE A 221 -15.22 9.20 28.59
C PHE A 221 -15.39 10.54 27.85
N LYS A 222 -15.00 10.66 26.60
CA LYS A 222 -15.18 11.87 25.79
C LYS A 222 -16.29 11.66 24.75
N GLN A 223 -17.17 12.64 24.67
CA GLN A 223 -18.10 12.73 23.55
C GLN A 223 -17.29 13.06 22.28
N ASN A 224 -17.32 12.17 21.26
CA ASN A 224 -16.61 12.31 19.98
C ASN A 224 -15.08 12.48 20.11
N PRO A 225 -14.34 11.41 20.47
CA PRO A 225 -12.88 11.47 20.50
C PRO A 225 -12.32 11.64 19.08
N THR A 226 -11.46 12.64 18.90
CA THR A 226 -10.74 12.84 17.63
C THR A 226 -9.53 11.91 17.55
N PHE A 227 -9.11 11.54 16.33
CA PHE A 227 -7.86 10.78 16.12
C PHE A 227 -6.62 11.52 16.65
N GLU A 228 -6.60 12.85 16.58
CA GLU A 228 -5.55 13.69 17.16
C GLU A 228 -5.41 13.48 18.67
N TYR A 229 -6.54 13.37 19.37
CA TYR A 229 -6.52 13.11 20.81
C TYR A 229 -5.98 11.71 21.13
N ILE A 230 -6.36 10.71 20.34
CA ILE A 230 -5.82 9.34 20.47
C ILE A 230 -4.33 9.36 20.19
N ASN A 231 -3.93 10.04 19.12
CA ASN A 231 -2.54 10.19 18.73
C ASN A 231 -1.71 10.86 19.85
N SER A 232 -2.21 11.92 20.47
CA SER A 232 -1.48 12.58 21.56
C SER A 232 -1.23 11.66 22.77
N ILE A 233 -2.17 10.76 23.06
CA ILE A 233 -2.00 9.75 24.13
C ILE A 233 -0.91 8.74 23.74
N ILE A 234 -0.98 8.22 22.53
CA ILE A 234 -0.04 7.19 22.04
C ILE A 234 1.37 7.76 21.90
N THR A 235 1.49 9.00 21.41
CA THR A 235 2.77 9.72 21.30
C THR A 235 3.40 9.98 22.68
N ASP A 236 2.60 10.42 23.70
CA ASP A 236 3.10 10.59 25.09
C ASP A 236 3.68 9.28 25.64
N TRP A 237 3.08 8.14 25.33
CA TRP A 237 3.62 6.82 25.73
C TRP A 237 4.90 6.47 25.00
N HIS A 238 4.97 6.75 23.71
CA HIS A 238 6.17 6.49 22.89
C HIS A 238 7.36 7.35 23.35
N GLU A 239 7.15 8.64 23.58
CA GLU A 239 8.16 9.57 24.10
C GLU A 239 8.71 9.13 25.48
N ARG A 240 7.88 8.48 26.29
CA ARG A 240 8.28 7.89 27.57
C ARG A 240 8.86 6.48 27.44
N SER A 241 9.04 5.98 26.24
CA SER A 241 9.56 4.64 25.97
C SER A 241 8.76 3.49 26.61
N LEU A 242 7.45 3.68 26.79
CA LEU A 242 6.55 2.64 27.30
C LEU A 242 6.22 1.67 26.16
N LYS A 243 6.68 0.42 26.24
CA LYS A 243 6.56 -0.55 25.14
C LYS A 243 5.58 -1.68 25.41
N THR A 244 5.21 -1.90 26.66
CA THR A 244 4.34 -3.01 27.03
C THR A 244 2.99 -2.52 27.59
N PRO A 245 1.91 -3.30 27.44
CA PRO A 245 0.61 -2.97 28.01
C PRO A 245 0.66 -2.79 29.55
N ASP A 246 1.51 -3.57 30.22
CA ASP A 246 1.65 -3.53 31.68
C ASP A 246 2.31 -2.24 32.15
N GLU A 247 3.38 -1.79 31.50
CA GLU A 247 4.03 -0.51 31.77
C GLU A 247 3.05 0.66 31.57
N ILE A 248 2.29 0.62 30.47
CA ILE A 248 1.31 1.65 30.17
C ILE A 248 0.20 1.68 31.23
N THR A 249 -0.29 0.52 31.66
CA THR A 249 -1.33 0.41 32.69
C THR A 249 -0.83 0.94 34.03
N ALA A 250 0.37 0.55 34.45
CA ALA A 250 1.02 1.05 35.65
C ALA A 250 1.19 2.58 35.65
N PHE A 251 1.66 3.12 34.51
CA PHE A 251 1.79 4.57 34.32
C PHE A 251 0.46 5.30 34.43
N ILE A 252 -0.59 4.73 33.83
CA ILE A 252 -1.95 5.32 33.94
C ILE A 252 -2.44 5.34 35.38
N GLU A 253 -2.22 4.27 36.13
CA GLU A 253 -2.61 4.17 37.53
C GLU A 253 -1.85 5.16 38.43
N GLN A 254 -0.55 5.28 38.19
CA GLN A 254 0.30 6.23 38.91
C GLN A 254 -0.18 7.68 38.69
N ARG A 255 -0.48 8.06 37.44
CA ARG A 255 -1.03 9.37 37.11
C ARG A 255 -2.41 9.63 37.75
N LYS A 256 -3.26 8.60 37.84
CA LYS A 256 -4.55 8.69 38.52
C LYS A 256 -4.37 8.94 40.01
N LYS A 257 -3.43 8.27 40.69
CA LYS A 257 -3.11 8.49 42.11
C LYS A 257 -2.60 9.91 42.35
N GLN A 258 -1.61 10.37 41.60
CA GLN A 258 -1.08 11.73 41.70
C GLN A 258 -2.14 12.80 41.46
N SER A 259 -3.05 12.58 40.51
CA SER A 259 -4.15 13.52 40.25
C SER A 259 -5.21 13.56 41.38
N LYS A 260 -5.41 12.45 42.08
CA LYS A 260 -6.25 12.41 43.29
C LYS A 260 -5.61 13.14 44.46
N ASP A 261 -4.33 12.84 44.74
CA ASP A 261 -3.58 13.47 45.82
C ASP A 261 -3.51 15.00 45.63
N LEU A 262 -3.27 15.48 44.42
CA LEU A 262 -3.29 16.91 44.06
C LEU A 262 -4.67 17.55 44.23
N LYS A 263 -5.76 16.83 43.93
CA LYS A 263 -7.12 17.35 44.15
C LYS A 263 -7.46 17.42 45.65
N GLU A 264 -7.04 16.43 46.44
CA GLU A 264 -7.24 16.40 47.87
C GLU A 264 -6.42 17.51 48.57
N MET A 265 -5.16 17.72 48.17
CA MET A 265 -4.34 18.84 48.64
C MET A 265 -4.96 20.19 48.29
N LYS A 266 -5.44 20.42 47.07
CA LYS A 266 -6.13 21.65 46.66
C LYS A 266 -7.44 21.86 47.42
N ALA A 267 -8.20 20.81 47.71
CA ALA A 267 -9.43 20.89 48.49
C ALA A 267 -9.16 21.21 49.97
N GLN A 268 -8.04 20.74 50.54
CA GLN A 268 -7.60 21.10 51.88
C GLN A 268 -7.14 22.56 51.97
N VAL A 269 -6.36 23.03 51.00
CA VAL A 269 -5.91 24.43 50.94
C VAL A 269 -7.07 25.38 50.72
N SER A 270 -8.10 25.04 49.94
CA SER A 270 -9.27 25.89 49.74
C SER A 270 -10.18 25.96 50.98
N LYS A 271 -10.20 24.91 51.83
CA LYS A 271 -10.91 24.95 53.11
C LYS A 271 -10.16 25.76 54.17
N ALA A 272 -8.82 25.81 54.09
CA ALA A 272 -8.02 26.59 55.07
C ALA A 272 -8.00 28.10 54.80
N ASN A 273 -8.38 28.57 53.60
CA ASN A 273 -8.35 29.99 53.23
C ASN A 273 -9.69 30.73 53.37
N TYR A 274 -10.70 30.12 53.97
CA TYR A 274 -11.97 30.80 54.30
C TYR A 274 -12.13 30.93 55.80
N GLU A 275 -11.27 31.71 56.44
CA GLU A 275 -11.70 32.41 57.70
C GLU A 275 -12.65 33.53 57.29
N GLN A 276 -13.94 33.26 57.41
CA GLN A 276 -14.97 34.28 57.33
C GLN A 276 -14.67 35.30 58.38
N ARG A 277 -14.27 36.52 58.01
CA ARG A 277 -14.13 37.63 58.96
C ARG A 277 -15.49 37.83 59.63
N GLN A 278 -15.60 37.46 60.90
CA GLN A 278 -16.73 37.83 61.71
C GLN A 278 -16.60 39.33 61.99
N TYR A 279 -17.46 40.13 61.42
CA TYR A 279 -17.60 41.54 61.74
C TYR A 279 -18.51 41.66 62.98
N ASP A 280 -17.89 41.63 64.10
CA ASP A 280 -18.59 41.67 65.39
C ASP A 280 -19.20 43.06 65.77
N ASN A 281 -19.24 44.02 64.88
CA ASN A 281 -19.96 45.26 65.15
C ASN A 281 -20.20 46.09 63.89
N LEU A 282 -21.32 45.88 63.23
CA LEU A 282 -21.77 46.72 62.11
C LEU A 282 -22.66 47.88 62.58
N ASP A 283 -23.02 47.90 63.86
CA ASP A 283 -23.92 48.94 64.47
C ASP A 283 -23.28 50.32 64.40
N PHE A 284 -21.98 50.47 64.41
CA PHE A 284 -21.31 51.77 64.33
C PHE A 284 -21.45 52.40 62.91
N LEU A 285 -21.69 51.66 61.88
CA LEU A 285 -21.91 52.15 60.51
C LEU A 285 -23.32 52.73 60.30
N TYR A 286 -24.25 52.36 61.13
CA TYR A 286 -25.64 52.89 61.09
C TYR A 286 -25.90 54.02 62.10
N ALA A 287 -24.98 54.26 63.05
CA ALA A 287 -25.14 55.30 64.06
C ALA A 287 -24.87 56.74 63.56
N ASN A 288 -24.23 56.92 62.41
CA ASN A 288 -23.88 58.25 61.92
C ASN A 288 -24.81 58.82 60.83
N ASN A 289 -25.99 58.21 60.60
CA ASN A 289 -26.92 58.69 59.56
C ASN A 289 -28.28 59.25 60.13
N VAL A 290 -28.37 59.54 61.42
CA VAL A 290 -29.63 59.99 62.00
C VAL A 290 -29.59 61.45 62.65
N THR A 291 -28.47 62.16 62.51
CA THR A 291 -28.44 63.53 62.98
C THR A 291 -27.90 64.49 61.93
N ASP A 292 -28.69 64.76 60.91
CA ASP A 292 -28.60 66.01 60.12
C ASP A 292 -29.78 66.10 59.14
N ASN A 293 -30.97 66.33 59.64
CA ASN A 293 -32.09 66.96 58.91
C ASN A 293 -33.25 67.37 59.84
N MET A 294 -32.97 68.29 60.72
CA MET A 294 -33.99 69.21 61.27
C MET A 294 -33.31 70.51 61.71
N ASP A 295 -33.27 71.43 60.79
CA ASP A 295 -33.40 72.90 61.08
C ASP A 295 -32.95 73.61 59.75
N ASN A 296 -33.93 74.00 58.97
CA ASN A 296 -33.94 75.30 58.28
C ASN A 296 -35.21 75.40 57.41
N ASN A 297 -36.25 75.89 58.11
CA ASN A 297 -37.33 76.61 57.42
C ASN A 297 -37.63 77.86 58.28
N LYS A 298 -37.07 79.00 57.88
CA LYS A 298 -37.68 80.33 57.91
C LYS A 298 -37.13 81.15 56.78
#